data_dea41e68a878bb8946437f0cdad65e45
#
_entry.id   dea41e68a878bb8946437f0cdad65e45
#
_cell.length_a   1.000
_cell.length_b   1.000
_cell.length_c   1.000
_cell.angle_alpha   90.00
_cell.angle_beta   90.00
_cell.angle_gamma   90.00
#
_symmetry.space_group_name_H-M   'P 1'
#
loop_
_entity.id
_entity.type
_entity.pdbx_description
1 polymer ?
#
loop_
_entity_poly.entity_id
_entity_poly.type
_entity_poly.pdbx_seq_one_letter_code
_entity_poly.pdbx_strand_id
1 'polypeptide(L)'
;MAQKLQSITITAPGFAGINTQDAPLAQDPTFASVADNCIIDKEGRVAARKGYEMVSSNGSSVLGSSAGIEMVHQYRDSGGNTAIISAGNNKLFKGTSTLADDTPGSYTVSANNWKAVNFNDHAFFFQRAHEPLVYTHSVASLEKMSAHAGAAGTPPQGNEVLAAFGKLFVADFATDKSTIYWSDTLDGTTWTGGATGSIDITNVWPTGYDEIVALAAHNGFLIIFGKDSIVIYSGAGAPASMTLEDTISNIGCVSRDCVVSTGKDLIFLDRSGVRSLARTIQEKSSPIGDISKNVNNDVKSLVAAETGNIKMHYSPNESFLLVNLPALQQVFVFDTRFPLQDGSYRATTWTSLSPLCFTNLADETLYIGVATGIAEYKGYDDNDVSYQISYFSHPLAFGDSSVLKFLKKVNLTTFDGAESTVVLNWAFDYTNAYRKQAYTLPANNAAQYNISEYNTTV
;
A
#
# COMPACT_ATOMS: atom_id res chain seq x y z
N MET A 1 16.45 -34.93 -42.00
CA MET A 1 15.84 -35.01 -40.67
C MET A 1 14.83 -33.90 -40.51
N ALA A 2 13.59 -34.17 -40.12
CA ALA A 2 12.60 -33.16 -39.88
C ALA A 2 13.02 -32.35 -38.63
N GLN A 3 13.13 -31.05 -38.75
CA GLN A 3 13.39 -30.17 -37.58
C GLN A 3 12.22 -30.28 -36.61
N LYS A 4 12.53 -30.64 -35.35
CA LYS A 4 11.54 -30.69 -34.29
C LYS A 4 11.18 -29.24 -33.92
N LEU A 5 9.93 -28.83 -34.12
CA LEU A 5 9.40 -27.57 -33.64
C LEU A 5 9.12 -27.66 -32.14
N GLN A 6 9.66 -26.72 -31.37
CA GLN A 6 9.32 -26.53 -29.95
C GLN A 6 8.58 -25.22 -29.84
N SER A 7 7.57 -25.19 -29.01
CA SER A 7 6.79 -23.99 -28.68
C SER A 7 6.66 -23.84 -27.19
N ILE A 8 6.74 -22.59 -26.71
CA ILE A 8 6.32 -22.20 -25.36
C ILE A 8 5.08 -21.36 -25.56
N THR A 9 4.03 -21.70 -24.86
CA THR A 9 2.77 -20.96 -24.89
C THR A 9 2.40 -20.58 -23.46
N ILE A 10 2.19 -19.28 -23.25
CA ILE A 10 1.66 -18.74 -22.00
C ILE A 10 0.24 -18.29 -22.31
N THR A 11 -0.74 -19.00 -21.75
CA THR A 11 -2.17 -18.67 -21.88
C THR A 11 -2.72 -18.21 -20.55
N ALA A 12 -3.68 -17.30 -20.56
CA ALA A 12 -4.38 -16.89 -19.36
C ALA A 12 -5.21 -18.06 -18.76
N PRO A 13 -5.22 -18.25 -17.42
CA PRO A 13 -4.42 -17.55 -16.41
C PRO A 13 -2.99 -18.14 -16.33
N GLY A 14 -2.00 -17.45 -16.86
CA GLY A 14 -0.67 -18.03 -16.99
C GLY A 14 0.47 -17.14 -16.53
N PHE A 15 0.23 -15.84 -16.39
CA PHE A 15 1.28 -14.92 -15.92
C PHE A 15 1.40 -14.96 -14.40
N ALA A 16 2.62 -15.23 -13.93
CA ALA A 16 2.92 -15.40 -12.50
C ALA A 16 3.54 -14.15 -11.84
N GLY A 17 3.76 -13.06 -12.60
CA GLY A 17 4.40 -11.85 -12.12
C GLY A 17 5.93 -11.88 -12.18
N ILE A 18 6.57 -11.00 -11.43
CA ILE A 18 8.03 -10.88 -11.36
C ILE A 18 8.61 -11.98 -10.47
N ASN A 19 9.72 -12.57 -10.92
CA ASN A 19 10.59 -13.38 -10.08
C ASN A 19 12.05 -13.02 -10.36
N THR A 20 12.73 -12.44 -9.38
CA THR A 20 14.14 -12.05 -9.44
C THR A 20 15.00 -12.87 -8.48
N GLN A 21 14.43 -13.89 -7.81
CA GLN A 21 15.13 -14.70 -6.82
C GLN A 21 15.83 -15.91 -7.43
N ASP A 22 15.16 -16.56 -8.38
CA ASP A 22 15.65 -17.79 -8.97
C ASP A 22 16.59 -17.49 -10.16
N ALA A 23 17.44 -18.47 -10.48
CA ALA A 23 18.35 -18.35 -11.63
C ALA A 23 17.55 -18.16 -12.94
N PRO A 24 17.86 -17.17 -13.76
CA PRO A 24 17.04 -16.82 -14.94
C PRO A 24 16.77 -17.96 -15.92
N LEU A 25 17.67 -18.92 -16.02
CA LEU A 25 17.53 -20.09 -16.92
C LEU A 25 16.71 -21.24 -16.32
N ALA A 26 16.53 -21.24 -15.01
CA ALA A 26 15.79 -22.30 -14.30
C ALA A 26 14.32 -21.91 -14.06
N GLN A 27 13.93 -20.69 -14.40
CA GLN A 27 12.61 -20.18 -14.11
C GLN A 27 11.56 -20.68 -15.11
N ASP A 28 10.34 -20.81 -14.60
CA ASP A 28 9.17 -21.07 -15.44
C ASP A 28 8.91 -19.88 -16.36
N PRO A 29 8.63 -20.10 -17.65
CA PRO A 29 8.34 -19.06 -18.63
C PRO A 29 7.18 -18.11 -18.27
N THR A 30 6.33 -18.49 -17.32
CA THR A 30 5.23 -17.66 -16.83
C THR A 30 5.67 -16.48 -15.96
N PHE A 31 6.89 -16.53 -15.44
CA PHE A 31 7.49 -15.43 -14.69
C PHE A 31 8.18 -14.42 -15.61
N ALA A 32 8.21 -13.19 -15.15
CA ALA A 32 8.91 -12.07 -15.77
C ALA A 32 10.15 -11.66 -14.98
N SER A 33 11.16 -11.13 -15.65
CA SER A 33 12.25 -10.39 -15.00
C SER A 33 11.85 -8.93 -14.70
N VAL A 34 10.96 -8.37 -15.52
CA VAL A 34 10.37 -7.04 -15.34
C VAL A 34 8.89 -7.11 -15.71
N ALA A 35 8.04 -6.55 -14.87
CA ALA A 35 6.62 -6.32 -15.15
C ALA A 35 6.24 -4.97 -14.53
N ASP A 36 6.52 -3.89 -15.26
CA ASP A 36 6.40 -2.53 -14.77
C ASP A 36 5.22 -1.79 -15.39
N ASN A 37 4.58 -0.95 -14.58
CA ASN A 37 3.36 -0.20 -14.92
C ASN A 37 2.23 -1.07 -15.47
N CYS A 38 2.17 -2.31 -15.01
CA CYS A 38 1.15 -3.27 -15.37
C CYS A 38 0.56 -3.95 -14.12
N ILE A 39 -0.51 -4.67 -14.33
CA ILE A 39 -1.16 -5.51 -13.34
C ILE A 39 -1.39 -6.90 -13.94
N ILE A 40 -1.56 -7.89 -13.08
CA ILE A 40 -2.15 -9.16 -13.48
C ILE A 40 -3.65 -9.05 -13.25
N ASP A 41 -4.45 -9.12 -14.31
CA ASP A 41 -5.89 -8.94 -14.20
C ASP A 41 -6.60 -10.17 -13.60
N LYS A 42 -7.92 -10.07 -13.41
CA LYS A 42 -8.75 -11.17 -12.87
C LYS A 42 -8.73 -12.44 -13.73
N GLU A 43 -8.31 -12.34 -14.97
CA GLU A 43 -8.21 -13.46 -15.92
C GLU A 43 -6.78 -13.99 -16.02
N GLY A 44 -5.85 -13.44 -15.22
CA GLY A 44 -4.45 -13.84 -15.18
C GLY A 44 -3.65 -13.38 -16.40
N ARG A 45 -4.07 -12.29 -17.07
CA ARG A 45 -3.35 -11.64 -18.17
C ARG A 45 -2.54 -10.48 -17.64
N VAL A 46 -1.49 -10.12 -18.36
CA VAL A 46 -0.80 -8.83 -18.16
C VAL A 46 -1.68 -7.73 -18.77
N ALA A 47 -2.06 -6.79 -17.97
CA ALA A 47 -2.91 -5.67 -18.36
C ALA A 47 -2.31 -4.33 -17.94
N ALA A 48 -2.74 -3.25 -18.58
CA ALA A 48 -2.43 -1.90 -18.14
C ALA A 48 -2.96 -1.69 -16.72
N ARG A 49 -2.19 -1.00 -15.87
CA ARG A 49 -2.76 -0.43 -14.64
C ARG A 49 -3.72 0.71 -15.00
N LYS A 50 -4.55 1.13 -14.09
CA LYS A 50 -5.19 2.43 -14.22
C LYS A 50 -4.16 3.55 -14.02
N GLY A 51 -4.45 4.71 -14.55
CA GLY A 51 -3.75 5.94 -14.25
C GLY A 51 -4.35 6.66 -13.05
N TYR A 52 -4.26 7.98 -13.06
CA TYR A 52 -4.95 8.79 -12.07
C TYR A 52 -5.49 10.07 -12.69
N GLU A 53 -6.61 10.55 -12.17
CA GLU A 53 -7.19 11.84 -12.51
C GLU A 53 -7.14 12.76 -11.29
N MET A 54 -6.68 14.02 -11.47
CA MET A 54 -6.64 14.98 -10.38
C MET A 54 -8.06 15.35 -9.95
N VAL A 55 -8.35 15.19 -8.66
CA VAL A 55 -9.60 15.63 -8.04
C VAL A 55 -9.47 17.06 -7.53
N SER A 56 -8.29 17.42 -7.00
CA SER A 56 -8.04 18.76 -6.48
C SER A 56 -7.66 19.74 -7.60
N SER A 57 -8.44 20.83 -7.71
CA SER A 57 -8.21 21.87 -8.72
C SER A 57 -7.19 22.95 -8.29
N ASN A 58 -7.01 23.15 -6.99
CA ASN A 58 -6.12 24.17 -6.42
C ASN A 58 -4.87 23.62 -5.74
N GLY A 59 -4.61 22.32 -5.84
CA GLY A 59 -3.54 21.65 -5.13
C GLY A 59 -2.17 22.28 -5.38
N SER A 60 -1.80 22.50 -6.64
CA SER A 60 -0.53 23.12 -6.99
C SER A 60 -0.32 24.52 -6.39
N SER A 61 -1.39 25.28 -6.18
CA SER A 61 -1.29 26.62 -5.61
C SER A 61 -1.14 26.61 -4.08
N VAL A 62 -1.74 25.64 -3.39
CA VAL A 62 -1.72 25.59 -1.91
C VAL A 62 -0.58 24.73 -1.36
N LEU A 63 -0.08 23.77 -2.15
CA LEU A 63 1.02 22.89 -1.76
C LEU A 63 2.40 23.44 -2.11
N GLY A 64 2.52 24.27 -3.16
CA GLY A 64 3.81 24.74 -3.65
C GLY A 64 4.61 23.65 -4.35
N SER A 65 5.91 23.84 -4.51
CA SER A 65 6.79 22.97 -5.31
C SER A 65 7.43 21.81 -4.55
N SER A 66 7.28 21.71 -3.23
CA SER A 66 8.13 20.83 -2.41
C SER A 66 7.42 19.97 -1.39
N ALA A 67 6.09 20.01 -1.30
CA ALA A 67 5.36 19.27 -0.26
C ALA A 67 3.99 18.82 -0.75
N GLY A 68 3.91 17.59 -1.26
CA GLY A 68 2.67 16.95 -1.69
C GLY A 68 1.78 16.50 -0.53
N ILE A 69 0.70 15.84 -0.86
CA ILE A 69 -0.25 15.26 0.10
C ILE A 69 0.27 13.92 0.59
N GLU A 70 0.69 13.87 1.85
CA GLU A 70 1.23 12.65 2.49
C GLU A 70 0.19 11.89 3.31
N MET A 71 -0.96 12.47 3.59
CA MET A 71 -2.08 11.82 4.26
C MET A 71 -3.40 12.28 3.65
N VAL A 72 -4.29 11.33 3.39
CA VAL A 72 -5.70 11.56 3.06
C VAL A 72 -6.54 10.67 3.95
N HIS A 73 -7.55 11.21 4.60
CA HIS A 73 -8.45 10.48 5.48
C HIS A 73 -9.90 10.91 5.27
N GLN A 74 -10.80 9.94 5.21
CA GLN A 74 -12.23 10.22 5.18
C GLN A 74 -12.81 10.12 6.59
N TYR A 75 -13.25 11.26 7.13
CA TYR A 75 -14.14 11.28 8.27
C TYR A 75 -15.51 10.71 7.88
N ARG A 76 -16.07 9.91 8.76
CA ARG A 76 -17.44 9.43 8.65
C ARG A 76 -18.02 9.26 10.05
N ASP A 77 -19.24 9.78 10.28
CA ASP A 77 -19.99 9.61 11.51
C ASP A 77 -21.16 8.64 11.38
N SER A 78 -21.82 8.34 12.50
CA SER A 78 -23.01 7.49 12.56
C SER A 78 -24.22 8.07 11.83
N GLY A 79 -24.25 9.40 11.64
CA GLY A 79 -25.27 10.11 10.85
C GLY A 79 -25.06 10.01 9.34
N GLY A 80 -23.93 9.42 8.89
CA GLY A 80 -23.58 9.32 7.47
C GLY A 80 -22.91 10.59 6.90
N ASN A 81 -22.59 11.57 7.75
CA ASN A 81 -21.83 12.75 7.32
C ASN A 81 -20.39 12.36 7.02
N THR A 82 -19.82 12.94 5.97
CA THR A 82 -18.47 12.67 5.51
C THR A 82 -17.68 13.96 5.29
N ALA A 83 -16.39 13.92 5.52
CA ALA A 83 -15.45 14.97 5.13
C ALA A 83 -14.11 14.33 4.75
N ILE A 84 -13.43 14.89 3.77
CA ILE A 84 -12.06 14.47 3.43
C ILE A 84 -11.10 15.47 4.05
N ILE A 85 -10.15 14.95 4.81
CA ILE A 85 -9.09 15.74 5.44
C ILE A 85 -7.76 15.20 4.94
N SER A 86 -6.86 16.09 4.59
CA SER A 86 -5.54 15.75 4.06
C SER A 86 -4.45 16.60 4.68
N ALA A 87 -3.21 16.11 4.65
CA ALA A 87 -2.04 16.82 5.16
C ALA A 87 -0.96 16.93 4.09
N GLY A 88 -0.43 18.15 3.95
CA GLY A 88 0.65 18.48 3.02
C GLY A 88 1.12 19.91 3.25
N ASN A 89 2.34 20.22 2.82
CA ASN A 89 2.92 21.57 2.95
C ASN A 89 2.81 22.17 4.38
N ASN A 90 3.03 21.35 5.40
CA ASN A 90 2.90 21.74 6.82
C ASN A 90 1.53 22.36 7.16
N LYS A 91 0.48 21.86 6.54
CA LYS A 91 -0.91 22.23 6.76
C LYS A 91 -1.82 21.02 6.73
N LEU A 92 -2.99 21.19 7.32
CA LEU A 92 -4.10 20.26 7.14
C LEU A 92 -5.18 20.96 6.32
N PHE A 93 -5.70 20.24 5.35
CA PHE A 93 -6.71 20.72 4.42
C PHE A 93 -8.00 19.95 4.58
N LYS A 94 -9.11 20.60 4.33
CA LYS A 94 -10.43 20.01 4.21
C LYS A 94 -10.95 20.13 2.78
N GLY A 95 -11.58 19.07 2.30
CA GLY A 95 -12.14 19.00 0.95
C GLY A 95 -11.28 18.21 -0.03
N THR A 96 -11.82 17.96 -1.23
CA THR A 96 -11.15 17.22 -2.31
C THR A 96 -10.93 18.09 -3.53
N SER A 97 -12.01 18.61 -4.13
CA SER A 97 -11.93 19.47 -5.33
C SER A 97 -11.25 20.80 -5.04
N THR A 98 -11.46 21.35 -3.86
CA THR A 98 -10.77 22.53 -3.35
C THR A 98 -10.20 22.19 -1.99
N LEU A 99 -8.88 22.26 -1.85
CA LEU A 99 -8.19 22.08 -0.59
C LEU A 99 -8.25 23.39 0.19
N ALA A 100 -9.12 23.45 1.20
CA ALA A 100 -9.24 24.59 2.11
C ALA A 100 -8.35 24.37 3.34
N ASP A 101 -7.50 25.34 3.68
CA ASP A 101 -6.68 25.28 4.88
C ASP A 101 -7.58 25.25 6.13
N ASP A 102 -7.54 24.13 6.85
CA ASP A 102 -8.33 23.90 8.07
C ASP A 102 -7.39 23.72 9.29
N THR A 103 -6.15 24.13 9.16
CA THR A 103 -5.17 24.11 10.26
C THR A 103 -5.66 25.04 11.39
N PRO A 104 -5.79 24.56 12.63
CA PRO A 104 -6.26 25.40 13.72
C PRO A 104 -5.39 26.65 13.92
N GLY A 105 -5.99 27.79 14.22
CA GLY A 105 -5.26 29.03 14.47
C GLY A 105 -4.19 28.85 15.56
N SER A 106 -3.02 29.42 15.37
CA SER A 106 -1.86 29.31 16.28
C SER A 106 -1.34 27.87 16.47
N TYR A 107 -1.64 26.94 15.54
CA TYR A 107 -1.10 25.60 15.54
C TYR A 107 0.03 25.47 14.52
N THR A 108 1.19 25.00 14.97
CA THR A 108 2.35 24.80 14.10
C THR A 108 2.41 23.35 13.65
N VAL A 109 2.30 23.13 12.35
CA VAL A 109 2.51 21.83 11.71
C VAL A 109 3.93 21.80 11.16
N SER A 110 4.71 20.81 11.55
CA SER A 110 6.10 20.64 11.07
C SER A 110 6.32 19.30 10.36
N ALA A 111 5.26 18.52 10.17
CA ALA A 111 5.30 17.24 9.46
C ALA A 111 3.97 17.00 8.75
N ASN A 112 4.02 16.30 7.63
CA ASN A 112 2.84 16.03 6.80
C ASN A 112 2.33 14.57 6.93
N ASN A 113 3.17 13.66 7.42
CA ASN A 113 2.82 12.25 7.58
C ASN A 113 2.01 12.02 8.87
N TRP A 114 0.75 12.42 8.86
CA TRP A 114 -0.18 12.22 9.96
C TRP A 114 -0.82 10.84 9.90
N LYS A 115 -1.10 10.23 11.05
CA LYS A 115 -1.98 9.06 11.17
C LYS A 115 -3.35 9.49 11.62
N ALA A 116 -4.38 9.01 10.93
CA ALA A 116 -5.75 9.37 11.21
C ALA A 116 -6.61 8.12 11.45
N VAL A 117 -7.55 8.21 12.38
CA VAL A 117 -8.54 7.15 12.68
C VAL A 117 -9.89 7.76 12.95
N ASN A 118 -10.97 7.08 12.56
CA ASN A 118 -12.32 7.40 12.99
C ASN A 118 -12.66 6.62 14.25
N PHE A 119 -13.20 7.31 15.24
CA PHE A 119 -13.63 6.69 16.48
C PHE A 119 -14.77 7.49 17.11
N ASN A 120 -15.91 6.85 17.37
CA ASN A 120 -17.09 7.42 18.03
C ASN A 120 -17.49 8.80 17.50
N ASP A 121 -17.82 8.87 16.20
CA ASP A 121 -18.25 10.08 15.47
C ASP A 121 -17.21 11.22 15.40
N HIS A 122 -15.96 10.92 15.71
CA HIS A 122 -14.82 11.83 15.59
C HIS A 122 -13.77 11.25 14.64
N ALA A 123 -13.03 12.10 13.95
CA ALA A 123 -11.76 11.73 13.34
C ALA A 123 -10.61 12.34 14.15
N PHE A 124 -9.64 11.52 14.50
CA PHE A 124 -8.48 11.89 15.27
C PHE A 124 -7.22 11.82 14.42
N PHE A 125 -6.36 12.82 14.58
CA PHE A 125 -5.13 12.98 13.80
C PHE A 125 -3.94 13.08 14.74
N PHE A 126 -2.98 12.16 14.56
CA PHE A 126 -1.81 12.03 15.41
C PHE A 126 -0.53 12.19 14.60
N GLN A 127 0.43 12.87 15.20
CA GLN A 127 1.78 13.01 14.71
C GLN A 127 2.72 13.19 15.91
N ARG A 128 3.89 12.56 15.85
CA ARG A 128 4.87 12.64 16.94
C ARG A 128 5.21 14.07 17.31
N ALA A 129 5.24 14.36 18.61
CA ALA A 129 5.55 15.66 19.17
C ALA A 129 4.60 16.81 18.73
N HIS A 130 3.42 16.46 18.20
CA HIS A 130 2.35 17.42 17.93
C HIS A 130 1.15 17.09 18.82
N GLU A 131 0.49 18.13 19.29
CA GLU A 131 -0.79 17.94 19.98
C GLU A 131 -1.79 17.31 18.99
N PRO A 132 -2.47 16.23 19.35
CA PRO A 132 -3.44 15.62 18.46
C PRO A 132 -4.58 16.56 18.08
N LEU A 133 -5.08 16.40 16.86
CA LEU A 133 -6.22 17.17 16.37
C LEU A 133 -7.45 16.28 16.29
N VAL A 134 -8.61 16.90 16.40
CA VAL A 134 -9.92 16.24 16.29
C VAL A 134 -10.80 16.99 15.29
N TYR A 135 -11.56 16.24 14.54
CA TYR A 135 -12.60 16.75 13.64
C TYR A 135 -13.94 16.10 13.97
N THR A 136 -15.00 16.93 14.01
CA THR A 136 -16.39 16.48 14.13
C THR A 136 -17.26 17.22 13.13
N HIS A 137 -18.36 16.60 12.70
CA HIS A 137 -19.31 17.27 11.80
C HIS A 137 -19.96 18.51 12.44
N SER A 138 -20.21 18.46 13.75
CA SER A 138 -20.85 19.56 14.48
C SER A 138 -20.01 20.84 14.54
N VAL A 139 -18.67 20.70 14.65
CA VAL A 139 -17.73 21.84 14.64
C VAL A 139 -17.37 22.19 13.19
N ALA A 140 -17.34 21.19 12.32
CA ALA A 140 -17.03 21.28 10.89
C ALA A 140 -15.65 21.88 10.56
N SER A 141 -14.72 21.87 11.52
CA SER A 141 -13.31 22.27 11.37
C SER A 141 -12.43 21.43 12.30
N LEU A 142 -11.12 21.40 11.99
CA LEU A 142 -10.13 20.81 12.86
C LEU A 142 -9.90 21.72 14.09
N GLU A 143 -9.80 21.09 15.25
CA GLU A 143 -9.43 21.76 16.49
C GLU A 143 -8.40 20.94 17.27
N LYS A 144 -7.69 21.58 18.18
CA LYS A 144 -6.80 20.89 19.12
C LYS A 144 -7.64 19.98 20.02
N MET A 145 -7.16 18.77 20.23
CA MET A 145 -7.89 17.83 21.10
C MET A 145 -8.12 18.38 22.50
N SER A 146 -7.16 19.11 23.07
CA SER A 146 -7.30 19.74 24.38
C SER A 146 -8.34 20.87 24.43
N ALA A 147 -8.69 21.46 23.29
CA ALA A 147 -9.69 22.51 23.18
C ALA A 147 -11.09 21.99 22.87
N HIS A 148 -11.21 20.71 22.53
CA HIS A 148 -12.48 20.08 22.21
C HIS A 148 -13.41 20.04 23.42
N ALA A 149 -14.70 20.29 23.19
CA ALA A 149 -15.70 20.29 24.26
C ALA A 149 -15.79 18.90 24.91
N GLY A 150 -15.59 18.83 26.22
CA GLY A 150 -15.56 17.59 26.97
C GLY A 150 -14.19 16.92 27.10
N ALA A 151 -13.16 17.45 26.44
CA ALA A 151 -11.80 16.90 26.59
C ALA A 151 -11.30 16.99 28.04
N ALA A 152 -10.62 15.93 28.49
CA ALA A 152 -10.08 15.85 29.84
C ALA A 152 -8.68 15.23 29.84
N GLY A 153 -7.77 15.81 30.63
CA GLY A 153 -6.37 15.40 30.71
C GLY A 153 -5.52 15.96 29.57
N THR A 154 -4.27 15.51 29.50
CA THR A 154 -3.32 15.93 28.46
C THR A 154 -3.31 14.87 27.37
N PRO A 155 -3.72 15.21 26.14
CA PRO A 155 -3.67 14.26 25.01
C PRO A 155 -2.23 13.79 24.72
N PRO A 156 -2.00 12.51 24.55
CA PRO A 156 -0.67 11.97 24.29
C PRO A 156 -0.21 12.29 22.87
N GLN A 157 1.02 12.77 22.70
CA GLN A 157 1.60 13.22 21.43
C GLN A 157 2.37 12.07 20.75
N GLY A 158 1.70 10.94 20.54
CA GLY A 158 2.26 9.78 19.89
C GLY A 158 2.24 9.88 18.36
N ASN A 159 3.01 9.02 17.73
CA ASN A 159 3.07 8.88 16.28
C ASN A 159 2.10 7.83 15.76
N GLU A 160 1.86 6.81 16.55
CA GLU A 160 0.97 5.69 16.22
C GLU A 160 -0.34 5.81 16.99
N VAL A 161 -1.45 5.58 16.29
CA VAL A 161 -2.78 5.51 16.89
C VAL A 161 -3.58 4.36 16.29
N LEU A 162 -4.28 3.64 17.17
CA LEU A 162 -5.19 2.55 16.82
C LEU A 162 -6.53 2.77 17.51
N ALA A 163 -7.61 2.78 16.75
CA ALA A 163 -8.98 2.72 17.26
C ALA A 163 -9.44 1.26 17.31
N ALA A 164 -9.51 0.69 18.51
CA ALA A 164 -9.92 -0.70 18.71
C ALA A 164 -10.48 -0.92 20.13
N PHE A 165 -11.24 -1.98 20.30
CA PHE A 165 -11.75 -2.41 21.60
C PHE A 165 -12.51 -1.32 22.39
N GLY A 166 -13.14 -0.37 21.65
CA GLY A 166 -13.86 0.76 22.26
C GLY A 166 -12.95 1.83 22.84
N LYS A 167 -11.70 1.94 22.42
CA LYS A 167 -10.69 2.90 22.90
C LYS A 167 -9.77 3.35 21.78
N LEU A 168 -9.10 4.47 21.99
CA LEU A 168 -7.91 4.85 21.25
C LEU A 168 -6.66 4.36 21.98
N PHE A 169 -5.76 3.68 21.28
CA PHE A 169 -4.44 3.32 21.77
C PHE A 169 -3.41 4.18 21.04
N VAL A 170 -2.50 4.80 21.78
CA VAL A 170 -1.49 5.72 21.25
C VAL A 170 -0.11 5.30 21.72
N ALA A 171 0.85 5.27 20.82
CA ALA A 171 2.22 4.84 21.10
C ALA A 171 3.26 5.63 20.27
N ASP A 172 4.52 5.29 20.41
CA ASP A 172 5.66 5.85 19.67
C ASP A 172 5.82 7.36 19.91
N PHE A 173 6.09 7.72 21.16
CA PHE A 173 6.36 9.10 21.56
C PHE A 173 7.80 9.53 21.23
N ALA A 174 8.06 10.82 21.28
CA ALA A 174 9.42 11.35 21.00
C ALA A 174 10.46 10.84 22.00
N THR A 175 10.10 10.75 23.27
CA THR A 175 11.01 10.40 24.39
C THR A 175 10.72 9.05 25.01
N ASP A 176 9.58 8.45 24.70
CA ASP A 176 9.14 7.17 25.23
C ASP A 176 8.67 6.26 24.09
N LYS A 177 9.44 5.22 23.82
CA LYS A 177 9.22 4.32 22.70
C LYS A 177 8.56 3.00 23.09
N SER A 178 8.32 2.77 24.36
CA SER A 178 7.87 1.48 24.88
C SER A 178 6.55 1.56 25.64
N THR A 179 5.98 2.76 25.81
CA THR A 179 4.70 2.92 26.51
C THR A 179 3.54 3.09 25.54
N ILE A 180 2.42 2.46 25.84
CA ILE A 180 1.14 2.60 25.15
C ILE A 180 0.17 3.26 26.12
N TYR A 181 -0.46 4.35 25.68
CA TYR A 181 -1.55 5.01 26.40
C TYR A 181 -2.88 4.64 25.75
N TRP A 182 -3.95 4.64 26.54
CA TRP A 182 -5.31 4.43 26.02
C TRP A 182 -6.30 5.45 26.60
N SER A 183 -7.27 5.84 25.76
CA SER A 183 -8.34 6.76 26.10
C SER A 183 -9.39 6.11 27.01
N ASP A 184 -10.34 6.88 27.49
CA ASP A 184 -11.51 6.34 28.14
C ASP A 184 -12.38 5.52 27.16
N THR A 185 -13.32 4.76 27.70
CA THR A 185 -14.17 3.88 26.91
C THR A 185 -15.17 4.70 26.10
N LEU A 186 -15.18 4.48 24.77
CA LEU A 186 -16.01 5.22 23.80
C LEU A 186 -15.79 6.74 23.80
N ASP A 187 -14.69 7.20 24.39
CA ASP A 187 -14.30 8.61 24.40
C ASP A 187 -12.82 8.76 24.05
N GLY A 188 -12.54 9.27 22.85
CA GLY A 188 -11.17 9.50 22.38
C GLY A 188 -10.56 10.82 22.85
N THR A 189 -11.32 11.68 23.51
CA THR A 189 -10.88 13.01 23.97
C THR A 189 -10.49 13.04 25.46
N THR A 190 -10.89 12.02 26.24
CA THR A 190 -10.59 11.89 27.67
C THR A 190 -9.37 10.99 27.90
N TRP A 191 -8.34 11.57 28.55
CA TRP A 191 -7.03 10.96 28.83
C TRP A 191 -6.67 10.95 30.32
N THR A 192 -7.61 11.24 31.19
CA THR A 192 -7.43 11.20 32.65
C THR A 192 -8.70 10.73 33.35
N GLY A 193 -8.55 9.91 34.39
CA GLY A 193 -9.69 9.32 35.10
C GLY A 193 -10.39 8.22 34.30
N GLY A 194 -11.53 7.75 34.79
CA GLY A 194 -12.31 6.69 34.13
C GLY A 194 -11.52 5.41 33.90
N ALA A 195 -11.62 4.89 32.68
CA ALA A 195 -10.90 3.67 32.24
C ALA A 195 -9.63 3.99 31.43
N THR A 196 -9.09 5.21 31.54
CA THR A 196 -7.82 5.60 30.91
C THR A 196 -6.63 4.95 31.61
N GLY A 197 -5.49 4.87 30.92
CA GLY A 197 -4.26 4.35 31.51
C GLY A 197 -3.13 4.21 30.52
N SER A 198 -2.07 3.55 30.97
CA SER A 198 -0.91 3.23 30.14
C SER A 198 -0.27 1.93 30.60
N ILE A 199 0.49 1.33 29.71
CA ILE A 199 1.35 0.19 29.99
C ILE A 199 2.74 0.43 29.38
N ASP A 200 3.76 0.24 30.21
CA ASP A 200 5.14 0.20 29.76
C ASP A 200 5.53 -1.26 29.49
N ILE A 201 5.92 -1.54 28.25
CA ILE A 201 6.34 -2.87 27.79
C ILE A 201 7.86 -3.01 27.65
N THR A 202 8.64 -2.08 28.21
CA THR A 202 10.12 -2.11 28.12
C THR A 202 10.71 -3.46 28.49
N ASN A 203 10.18 -4.11 29.52
CA ASN A 203 10.66 -5.39 30.03
C ASN A 203 9.99 -6.61 29.37
N VAL A 204 9.11 -6.41 28.41
CA VAL A 204 8.37 -7.49 27.72
C VAL A 204 9.07 -7.92 26.44
N TRP A 205 9.91 -7.05 25.90
CA TRP A 205 10.60 -7.32 24.64
C TRP A 205 11.49 -8.57 24.73
N PRO A 206 11.30 -9.57 23.84
CA PRO A 206 12.02 -10.83 23.90
C PRO A 206 13.52 -10.69 23.61
N THR A 207 13.94 -9.60 22.95
CA THR A 207 15.32 -9.27 22.63
C THR A 207 16.00 -8.37 23.68
N GLY A 208 15.27 -8.01 24.74
CA GLY A 208 15.72 -7.14 25.83
C GLY A 208 15.45 -5.66 25.62
N TYR A 209 15.46 -5.16 24.39
CA TYR A 209 15.08 -3.79 24.02
C TYR A 209 14.52 -3.74 22.61
N ASP A 210 13.41 -3.03 22.46
CA ASP A 210 12.86 -2.68 21.14
C ASP A 210 12.03 -1.39 21.27
N GLU A 211 11.60 -0.83 20.15
CA GLU A 211 10.78 0.35 20.07
C GLU A 211 9.45 0.03 19.37
N ILE A 212 8.33 0.51 19.92
CA ILE A 212 7.04 0.36 19.28
C ILE A 212 7.05 1.13 17.96
N VAL A 213 6.66 0.46 16.88
CA VAL A 213 6.56 1.04 15.53
C VAL A 213 5.10 1.16 15.11
N ALA A 214 4.31 0.10 15.29
CA ALA A 214 2.92 0.06 14.86
C ALA A 214 2.05 -0.73 15.84
N LEU A 215 0.76 -0.41 15.84
CA LEU A 215 -0.26 -1.13 16.59
C LEU A 215 -1.31 -1.70 15.63
N ALA A 216 -1.82 -2.87 15.91
CA ALA A 216 -2.94 -3.44 15.17
C ALA A 216 -3.86 -4.24 16.10
N ALA A 217 -5.10 -4.44 15.66
CA ALA A 217 -6.05 -5.32 16.30
C ALA A 217 -6.43 -6.45 15.34
N HIS A 218 -6.30 -7.69 15.78
CA HIS A 218 -6.65 -8.84 14.97
C HIS A 218 -7.17 -9.99 15.85
N ASN A 219 -8.28 -10.59 15.46
CA ASN A 219 -8.89 -11.74 16.15
C ASN A 219 -9.09 -11.54 17.66
N GLY A 220 -9.38 -10.32 18.11
CA GLY A 220 -9.56 -10.01 19.53
C GLY A 220 -8.27 -9.74 20.31
N PHE A 221 -7.11 -9.79 19.66
CA PHE A 221 -5.81 -9.48 20.22
C PHE A 221 -5.34 -8.09 19.84
N LEU A 222 -4.63 -7.44 20.74
CA LEU A 222 -3.81 -6.27 20.48
C LEU A 222 -2.41 -6.74 20.06
N ILE A 223 -2.01 -6.37 18.85
CA ILE A 223 -0.72 -6.72 18.27
C ILE A 223 0.16 -5.48 18.32
N ILE A 224 1.30 -5.59 18.94
CA ILE A 224 2.29 -4.51 19.07
C ILE A 224 3.50 -4.90 18.25
N PHE A 225 3.78 -4.15 17.20
CA PHE A 225 4.94 -4.33 16.36
C PHE A 225 6.08 -3.44 16.86
N GLY A 226 7.19 -4.06 17.22
CA GLY A 226 8.48 -3.40 17.37
C GLY A 226 9.25 -3.35 16.05
N LYS A 227 10.48 -2.87 16.08
CA LYS A 227 11.41 -2.91 14.95
C LYS A 227 11.88 -4.33 14.64
N ASP A 228 12.09 -5.13 15.67
CA ASP A 228 12.69 -6.47 15.59
C ASP A 228 11.87 -7.52 16.39
N SER A 229 10.70 -7.16 16.92
CA SER A 229 9.86 -8.04 17.76
C SER A 229 8.39 -7.77 17.56
N ILE A 230 7.56 -8.77 17.84
CA ILE A 230 6.10 -8.62 17.91
C ILE A 230 5.62 -9.14 19.27
N VAL A 231 4.74 -8.39 19.90
CA VAL A 231 4.13 -8.73 21.19
C VAL A 231 2.63 -8.78 21.04
N ILE A 232 2.00 -9.83 21.56
CA ILE A 232 0.56 -10.11 21.41
C ILE A 232 -0.09 -10.13 22.77
N TYR A 233 -1.10 -9.27 22.97
CA TYR A 233 -1.90 -9.20 24.19
C TYR A 233 -3.36 -9.57 23.92
N SER A 234 -3.93 -10.31 24.85
CA SER A 234 -5.38 -10.50 24.96
C SER A 234 -6.00 -9.57 25.99
N GLY A 235 -7.33 -9.44 25.94
CA GLY A 235 -8.08 -8.66 26.95
C GLY A 235 -7.99 -7.15 26.78
N ALA A 236 -7.63 -6.63 25.61
CA ALA A 236 -7.47 -5.19 25.36
C ALA A 236 -8.76 -4.35 25.50
N GLY A 237 -9.92 -4.96 25.65
CA GLY A 237 -11.16 -4.26 26.05
C GLY A 237 -11.13 -3.71 27.48
N ALA A 238 -10.33 -4.34 28.36
CA ALA A 238 -10.00 -3.86 29.70
C ALA A 238 -8.48 -3.77 29.87
N PRO A 239 -7.81 -2.77 29.26
CA PRO A 239 -6.37 -2.78 29.07
C PRO A 239 -5.54 -2.84 30.36
N ALA A 240 -6.09 -2.36 31.49
CA ALA A 240 -5.43 -2.46 32.80
C ALA A 240 -5.20 -3.91 33.26
N SER A 241 -5.91 -4.87 32.67
CA SER A 241 -5.81 -6.31 32.97
C SER A 241 -5.44 -7.17 31.75
N MET A 242 -4.82 -6.56 30.72
CA MET A 242 -4.33 -7.29 29.55
C MET A 242 -3.36 -8.39 29.95
N THR A 243 -3.46 -9.51 29.26
CA THR A 243 -2.56 -10.67 29.44
C THR A 243 -1.66 -10.84 28.25
N LEU A 244 -0.36 -11.00 28.49
CA LEU A 244 0.61 -11.34 27.45
C LEU A 244 0.35 -12.77 26.97
N GLU A 245 0.07 -12.93 25.69
CA GLU A 245 -0.20 -14.24 25.08
C GLU A 245 1.03 -14.82 24.37
N ASP A 246 1.73 -13.99 23.62
CA ASP A 246 2.88 -14.47 22.84
C ASP A 246 3.86 -13.34 22.53
N THR A 247 5.10 -13.72 22.24
CA THR A 247 6.16 -12.85 21.79
C THR A 247 6.93 -13.51 20.66
N ILE A 248 7.21 -12.75 19.59
CA ILE A 248 7.97 -13.20 18.43
C ILE A 248 9.20 -12.32 18.32
N SER A 249 10.37 -12.94 18.28
CA SER A 249 11.67 -12.26 18.17
C SER A 249 12.23 -12.31 16.75
N ASN A 250 13.06 -11.31 16.42
CA ASN A 250 13.76 -11.16 15.14
C ASN A 250 12.82 -10.94 13.93
N ILE A 251 11.59 -10.56 14.18
CA ILE A 251 10.60 -10.19 13.18
C ILE A 251 9.83 -8.99 13.71
N GLY A 252 9.81 -7.88 12.97
CA GLY A 252 9.15 -6.65 13.39
C GLY A 252 8.52 -5.91 12.22
N CYS A 253 8.35 -4.60 12.35
CA CYS A 253 7.76 -3.76 11.33
C CYS A 253 8.70 -2.60 10.98
N VAL A 254 8.84 -2.31 9.69
CA VAL A 254 9.75 -1.27 9.19
C VAL A 254 9.24 0.13 9.52
N SER A 255 7.93 0.37 9.36
CA SER A 255 7.32 1.68 9.52
C SER A 255 5.90 1.56 10.07
N ARG A 256 5.44 2.60 10.74
CA ARG A 256 4.09 2.75 11.29
C ARG A 256 2.98 2.41 10.29
N ASP A 257 3.13 2.86 9.06
CA ASP A 257 2.12 2.71 8.02
C ASP A 257 2.33 1.43 7.18
N CYS A 258 3.10 0.47 7.70
CA CYS A 258 3.43 -0.79 7.03
C CYS A 258 2.70 -2.01 7.62
N VAL A 259 1.58 -1.81 8.28
CA VAL A 259 0.68 -2.88 8.76
C VAL A 259 -0.70 -2.67 8.16
N VAL A 260 -1.22 -3.69 7.48
CA VAL A 260 -2.50 -3.61 6.75
C VAL A 260 -3.36 -4.83 7.04
N SER A 261 -4.63 -4.61 7.32
CA SER A 261 -5.62 -5.67 7.43
C SER A 261 -6.26 -5.97 6.08
N THR A 262 -6.28 -7.23 5.69
CA THR A 262 -7.01 -7.72 4.52
C THR A 262 -8.39 -8.28 4.87
N GLY A 263 -8.80 -8.13 6.14
CA GLY A 263 -10.02 -8.72 6.67
C GLY A 263 -9.89 -10.18 7.10
N LYS A 264 -8.96 -10.93 6.50
CA LYS A 264 -8.66 -12.33 6.87
C LYS A 264 -7.36 -12.46 7.67
N ASP A 265 -6.41 -11.58 7.40
CA ASP A 265 -5.08 -11.60 7.98
C ASP A 265 -4.54 -10.18 8.11
N LEU A 266 -3.54 -10.00 8.97
CA LEU A 266 -2.69 -8.83 8.98
C LEU A 266 -1.46 -9.10 8.13
N ILE A 267 -1.20 -8.21 7.21
CA ILE A 267 0.01 -8.22 6.39
C ILE A 267 0.88 -7.04 6.83
N PHE A 268 2.16 -7.29 6.99
CA PHE A 268 3.11 -6.28 7.42
C PHE A 268 4.43 -6.37 6.65
N LEU A 269 5.16 -5.27 6.61
CA LEU A 269 6.48 -5.19 6.02
C LEU A 269 7.54 -5.29 7.10
N ASP A 270 8.27 -6.38 7.07
CA ASP A 270 9.49 -6.58 7.85
C ASP A 270 10.74 -6.25 7.00
N ARG A 271 11.88 -6.05 7.62
CA ARG A 271 13.16 -5.87 6.91
C ARG A 271 13.52 -7.03 5.97
N SER A 272 12.94 -8.19 6.19
CA SER A 272 13.16 -9.38 5.36
C SER A 272 12.13 -9.55 4.23
N GLY A 273 11.10 -8.71 4.16
CA GLY A 273 10.06 -8.73 3.13
C GLY A 273 8.65 -8.56 3.65
N VAL A 274 7.67 -8.74 2.79
CA VAL A 274 6.24 -8.66 3.11
C VAL A 274 5.76 -9.99 3.70
N ARG A 275 5.16 -9.94 4.89
CA ARG A 275 4.81 -11.11 5.69
C ARG A 275 3.34 -11.15 6.08
N SER A 276 2.85 -12.35 6.29
CA SER A 276 1.55 -12.67 6.91
C SER A 276 1.73 -12.89 8.41
N LEU A 277 0.91 -12.23 9.23
CA LEU A 277 0.95 -12.41 10.69
C LEU A 277 0.52 -13.82 11.09
N ALA A 278 -0.55 -14.36 10.48
CA ALA A 278 -1.04 -15.70 10.79
C ALA A 278 0.04 -16.76 10.55
N ARG A 279 0.78 -16.69 9.46
CA ARG A 279 1.91 -17.59 9.19
C ARG A 279 3.07 -17.35 10.17
N THR A 280 3.39 -16.10 10.45
CA THR A 280 4.47 -15.74 11.38
C THR A 280 4.21 -16.31 12.78
N ILE A 281 2.98 -16.25 13.27
CA ILE A 281 2.58 -16.85 14.56
C ILE A 281 2.72 -18.38 14.53
N GLN A 282 2.29 -19.03 13.43
CA GLN A 282 2.36 -20.49 13.31
C GLN A 282 3.78 -21.01 13.27
N GLU A 283 4.66 -20.33 12.57
CA GLU A 283 6.02 -20.79 12.30
C GLU A 283 7.04 -20.27 13.34
N LYS A 284 6.75 -19.18 14.04
CA LYS A 284 7.61 -18.49 15.05
C LYS A 284 9.06 -18.26 14.61
N SER A 285 9.29 -18.33 13.31
CA SER A 285 10.61 -18.20 12.69
C SER A 285 10.46 -17.51 11.34
N SER A 286 11.57 -17.32 10.62
CA SER A 286 11.54 -16.75 9.29
C SER A 286 10.75 -17.69 8.35
N PRO A 287 9.52 -17.32 7.92
CA PRO A 287 8.70 -18.24 7.14
C PRO A 287 9.30 -18.46 5.77
N ILE A 288 9.27 -19.70 5.30
CA ILE A 288 9.76 -20.09 3.98
C ILE A 288 8.84 -19.58 2.86
N GLY A 289 7.61 -19.20 3.21
CA GLY A 289 6.58 -18.76 2.26
C GLY A 289 6.14 -17.31 2.46
N ASP A 290 7.05 -16.34 2.33
CA ASP A 290 6.70 -14.93 2.39
C ASP A 290 5.83 -14.50 1.20
N ILE A 291 4.97 -13.51 1.41
CA ILE A 291 4.14 -12.93 0.35
C ILE A 291 5.01 -12.39 -0.79
N SER A 292 6.13 -11.74 -0.46
CA SER A 292 7.08 -11.18 -1.41
C SER A 292 8.18 -12.14 -1.87
N LYS A 293 8.08 -13.45 -1.61
CA LYS A 293 9.14 -14.44 -1.87
C LYS A 293 9.86 -14.24 -3.21
N ASN A 294 9.11 -14.07 -4.29
CA ASN A 294 9.66 -14.00 -5.65
C ASN A 294 10.42 -12.69 -5.96
N VAL A 295 10.25 -11.65 -5.14
CA VAL A 295 10.88 -10.32 -5.28
C VAL A 295 11.58 -9.89 -3.99
N ASN A 296 11.87 -10.81 -3.11
CA ASN A 296 12.26 -10.50 -1.73
C ASN A 296 13.58 -9.74 -1.63
N ASN A 297 14.58 -10.05 -2.47
CA ASN A 297 15.85 -9.31 -2.48
C ASN A 297 15.67 -7.88 -2.98
N ASP A 298 14.80 -7.65 -3.95
CA ASP A 298 14.50 -6.31 -4.45
C ASP A 298 13.76 -5.51 -3.39
N VAL A 299 12.73 -6.09 -2.76
CA VAL A 299 12.02 -5.45 -1.64
C VAL A 299 12.99 -5.09 -0.53
N LYS A 300 13.85 -6.00 -0.09
CA LYS A 300 14.85 -5.73 0.95
C LYS A 300 15.80 -4.59 0.60
N SER A 301 16.36 -4.63 -0.61
CA SER A 301 17.33 -3.63 -1.05
C SER A 301 16.72 -2.25 -1.20
N LEU A 302 15.51 -2.17 -1.74
CA LEU A 302 14.80 -0.90 -1.95
C LEU A 302 14.24 -0.34 -0.64
N VAL A 303 13.71 -1.18 0.24
CA VAL A 303 13.31 -0.76 1.60
C VAL A 303 14.50 -0.21 2.39
N ALA A 304 15.67 -0.82 2.27
CA ALA A 304 16.89 -0.33 2.94
C ALA A 304 17.41 0.99 2.33
N ALA A 305 17.14 1.25 1.06
CA ALA A 305 17.54 2.47 0.36
C ALA A 305 16.50 3.61 0.48
N GLU A 306 15.26 3.29 0.85
CA GLU A 306 14.18 4.28 0.96
C GLU A 306 14.42 5.24 2.13
N THR A 307 14.29 6.53 1.85
CA THR A 307 14.45 7.61 2.85
C THR A 307 13.15 8.31 3.21
N GLY A 308 12.10 8.05 2.46
CA GLY A 308 10.76 8.60 2.68
C GLY A 308 9.91 7.73 3.62
N ASN A 309 8.66 8.10 3.78
CA ASN A 309 7.72 7.38 4.62
C ASN A 309 7.12 6.19 3.86
N ILE A 310 7.67 5.00 4.06
CA ILE A 310 7.14 3.76 3.46
C ILE A 310 5.71 3.55 3.95
N LYS A 311 4.81 3.26 3.03
CA LYS A 311 3.40 3.00 3.32
C LYS A 311 2.91 1.74 2.62
N MET A 312 2.14 0.96 3.32
CA MET A 312 1.39 -0.14 2.74
C MET A 312 -0.10 0.20 2.70
N HIS A 313 -0.77 -0.29 1.69
CA HIS A 313 -2.20 -0.11 1.54
C HIS A 313 -2.83 -1.34 0.88
N TYR A 314 -4.02 -1.71 1.32
CA TYR A 314 -4.83 -2.73 0.70
C TYR A 314 -6.07 -2.10 0.05
N SER A 315 -6.23 -2.30 -1.24
CA SER A 315 -7.42 -1.89 -1.98
C SER A 315 -8.31 -3.11 -2.24
N PRO A 316 -9.44 -3.26 -1.54
CA PRO A 316 -10.34 -4.42 -1.71
C PRO A 316 -10.92 -4.50 -3.12
N ASN A 317 -11.34 -3.36 -3.67
CA ASN A 317 -11.98 -3.28 -4.98
C ASN A 317 -11.03 -3.72 -6.10
N GLU A 318 -9.79 -3.27 -6.06
CA GLU A 318 -8.76 -3.65 -7.03
C GLU A 318 -8.07 -4.98 -6.65
N SER A 319 -8.25 -5.45 -5.41
CA SER A 319 -7.59 -6.63 -4.84
C SER A 319 -6.05 -6.54 -4.88
N PHE A 320 -5.52 -5.33 -4.62
CA PHE A 320 -4.08 -5.07 -4.56
C PHE A 320 -3.63 -4.81 -3.14
N LEU A 321 -2.51 -5.42 -2.79
CA LEU A 321 -1.67 -4.99 -1.69
C LEU A 321 -0.53 -4.15 -2.29
N LEU A 322 -0.44 -2.90 -1.88
CA LEU A 322 0.51 -1.92 -2.37
C LEU A 322 1.59 -1.67 -1.32
N VAL A 323 2.85 -1.67 -1.72
CA VAL A 323 3.98 -1.23 -0.89
C VAL A 323 4.62 -0.04 -1.60
N ASN A 324 4.44 1.14 -1.04
CA ASN A 324 4.88 2.41 -1.61
C ASN A 324 6.22 2.85 -1.04
N LEU A 325 7.16 3.13 -1.92
CA LEU A 325 8.49 3.66 -1.65
C LEU A 325 8.58 5.07 -2.28
N PRO A 326 8.11 6.11 -1.58
CA PRO A 326 7.85 7.41 -2.21
C PRO A 326 9.10 8.15 -2.67
N ALA A 327 10.24 8.07 -1.95
CA ALA A 327 11.47 8.72 -2.37
C ALA A 327 12.11 8.03 -3.59
N LEU A 328 11.95 6.72 -3.71
CA LEU A 328 12.38 5.93 -4.85
C LEU A 328 11.37 5.95 -6.01
N GLN A 329 10.20 6.55 -5.81
CA GLN A 329 9.10 6.61 -6.79
C GLN A 329 8.71 5.22 -7.32
N GLN A 330 8.67 4.24 -6.44
CA GLN A 330 8.36 2.86 -6.77
C GLN A 330 7.27 2.29 -5.89
N VAL A 331 6.34 1.56 -6.51
CA VAL A 331 5.31 0.81 -5.82
C VAL A 331 5.43 -0.66 -6.19
N PHE A 332 5.54 -1.54 -5.21
CA PHE A 332 5.30 -2.97 -5.43
C PHE A 332 3.81 -3.24 -5.30
N VAL A 333 3.29 -3.99 -6.23
CA VAL A 333 1.87 -4.36 -6.32
C VAL A 333 1.75 -5.87 -6.25
N PHE A 334 1.07 -6.36 -5.22
CA PHE A 334 0.84 -7.78 -5.02
C PHE A 334 -0.64 -8.09 -5.27
N ASP A 335 -0.93 -8.95 -6.22
CA ASP A 335 -2.29 -9.44 -6.50
C ASP A 335 -2.73 -10.43 -5.41
N THR A 336 -3.76 -10.06 -4.65
CA THR A 336 -4.26 -10.87 -3.53
C THR A 336 -5.33 -11.90 -3.94
N ARG A 337 -5.80 -11.87 -5.19
CA ARG A 337 -6.89 -12.75 -5.68
C ARG A 337 -6.47 -14.21 -5.78
N PHE A 338 -5.29 -14.43 -6.36
CA PHE A 338 -4.81 -15.75 -6.70
C PHE A 338 -3.36 -15.94 -6.24
N PRO A 339 -3.13 -16.32 -4.98
CA PRO A 339 -1.79 -16.67 -4.53
C PRO A 339 -1.22 -17.84 -5.34
N LEU A 340 0.08 -17.87 -5.49
CA LEU A 340 0.81 -18.97 -6.11
C LEU A 340 0.75 -20.22 -5.21
N GLN A 341 1.14 -21.38 -5.75
CA GLN A 341 1.05 -22.66 -5.03
C GLN A 341 1.83 -22.69 -3.72
N ASP A 342 2.91 -21.92 -3.63
CA ASP A 342 3.73 -21.78 -2.43
C ASP A 342 3.17 -20.71 -1.46
N GLY A 343 2.07 -20.06 -1.83
CA GLY A 343 1.39 -19.03 -1.06
C GLY A 343 2.00 -17.64 -1.17
N SER A 344 3.02 -17.43 -2.02
CA SER A 344 3.46 -16.09 -2.40
C SER A 344 2.45 -15.42 -3.34
N TYR A 345 2.52 -14.10 -3.44
CA TYR A 345 1.62 -13.35 -4.32
C TYR A 345 2.34 -12.98 -5.62
N ARG A 346 1.55 -12.82 -6.68
CA ARG A 346 2.02 -12.32 -7.97
C ARG A 346 2.40 -10.85 -7.81
N ALA A 347 3.64 -10.52 -8.12
CA ALA A 347 4.16 -9.18 -7.97
C ALA A 347 4.31 -8.48 -9.33
N THR A 348 3.98 -7.19 -9.36
CA THR A 348 4.34 -6.25 -10.43
C THR A 348 4.86 -4.96 -9.78
N THR A 349 5.40 -4.04 -10.58
CA THR A 349 5.87 -2.74 -10.10
C THR A 349 5.18 -1.59 -10.83
N TRP A 350 5.09 -0.43 -10.18
CA TRP A 350 4.72 0.82 -10.83
C TRP A 350 5.80 1.86 -10.55
N THR A 351 6.32 2.49 -11.58
CA THR A 351 7.42 3.46 -11.50
C THR A 351 7.05 4.84 -12.01
N SER A 352 6.00 4.99 -12.83
CA SER A 352 5.55 6.30 -13.31
C SER A 352 4.50 6.93 -12.40
N LEU A 353 3.76 6.12 -11.64
CA LEU A 353 2.85 6.61 -10.60
C LEU A 353 3.67 6.89 -9.33
N SER A 354 3.75 8.14 -8.91
CA SER A 354 4.54 8.58 -7.74
C SER A 354 3.64 8.98 -6.57
N PRO A 355 2.94 8.03 -5.93
CA PRO A 355 2.05 8.31 -4.82
C PRO A 355 2.85 8.60 -3.54
N LEU A 356 2.33 9.52 -2.73
CA LEU A 356 2.83 9.77 -1.38
C LEU A 356 1.99 9.04 -0.33
N CYS A 357 0.72 8.82 -0.60
CA CYS A 357 -0.17 8.00 0.22
C CYS A 357 -1.32 7.42 -0.60
N PHE A 358 -1.98 6.43 -0.03
CA PHE A 358 -3.20 5.83 -0.54
C PHE A 358 -4.29 5.86 0.51
N THR A 359 -5.54 5.97 0.10
CA THR A 359 -6.70 5.76 0.97
C THR A 359 -7.88 5.22 0.16
N ASN A 360 -8.65 4.31 0.74
CA ASN A 360 -9.95 3.94 0.20
C ASN A 360 -11.03 4.81 0.82
N LEU A 361 -11.91 5.34 0.01
CA LEU A 361 -13.12 5.97 0.51
C LEU A 361 -14.17 4.93 0.90
N ALA A 362 -15.26 5.37 1.47
CA ALA A 362 -16.34 4.48 1.92
C ALA A 362 -17.06 3.74 0.78
N ASP A 363 -16.95 4.22 -0.45
CA ASP A 363 -17.42 3.58 -1.68
C ASP A 363 -16.35 2.70 -2.34
N GLU A 364 -15.25 2.42 -1.61
CA GLU A 364 -14.09 1.65 -2.04
C GLU A 364 -13.27 2.29 -3.18
N THR A 365 -13.56 3.54 -3.56
CA THR A 365 -12.74 4.28 -4.51
C THR A 365 -11.35 4.52 -3.93
N LEU A 366 -10.30 4.21 -4.71
CA LEU A 366 -8.91 4.42 -4.30
C LEU A 366 -8.47 5.84 -4.63
N TYR A 367 -8.20 6.62 -3.60
CA TYR A 367 -7.60 7.95 -3.69
C TYR A 367 -6.10 7.90 -3.41
N ILE A 368 -5.38 8.78 -4.07
CA ILE A 368 -3.91 8.90 -3.98
C ILE A 368 -3.56 10.33 -3.60
N GLY A 369 -2.67 10.49 -2.64
CA GLY A 369 -1.98 11.76 -2.42
C GLY A 369 -0.77 11.84 -3.33
N VAL A 370 -0.65 12.92 -4.08
CA VAL A 370 0.48 13.19 -4.99
C VAL A 370 1.10 14.56 -4.69
N ALA A 371 2.21 14.87 -5.35
CA ALA A 371 2.91 16.14 -5.14
C ALA A 371 2.04 17.37 -5.43
N THR A 372 1.05 17.25 -6.30
CA THR A 372 0.20 18.36 -6.76
C THR A 372 -1.21 18.36 -6.18
N GLY A 373 -1.55 17.41 -5.30
CA GLY A 373 -2.86 17.37 -4.67
C GLY A 373 -3.39 15.97 -4.38
N ILE A 374 -4.71 15.84 -4.43
CA ILE A 374 -5.42 14.58 -4.29
C ILE A 374 -5.89 14.13 -5.68
N ALA A 375 -5.66 12.87 -5.99
CA ALA A 375 -6.07 12.23 -7.23
C ALA A 375 -6.88 10.95 -6.95
N GLU A 376 -7.68 10.54 -7.91
CA GLU A 376 -8.42 9.29 -7.95
C GLU A 376 -7.70 8.29 -8.87
N TYR A 377 -7.52 7.05 -8.44
CA TYR A 377 -6.97 5.96 -9.26
C TYR A 377 -7.97 5.54 -10.31
N LYS A 378 -7.87 6.12 -11.52
CA LYS A 378 -8.87 6.02 -12.57
C LYS A 378 -8.27 6.31 -13.95
N GLY A 379 -9.01 5.96 -15.01
CA GLY A 379 -8.53 6.15 -16.38
C GLY A 379 -7.35 5.24 -16.74
N TYR A 380 -6.64 5.58 -17.80
CA TYR A 380 -5.45 4.86 -18.27
C TYR A 380 -4.28 5.78 -18.60
N ASP A 381 -4.34 7.04 -18.18
CA ASP A 381 -3.30 8.04 -18.28
C ASP A 381 -2.97 8.58 -16.89
N ASP A 382 -1.75 9.03 -16.67
CA ASP A 382 -1.34 9.68 -15.43
C ASP A 382 -1.59 11.19 -15.55
N ASN A 383 -2.81 11.61 -15.23
CA ASN A 383 -3.28 13.00 -15.37
C ASN A 383 -2.99 13.58 -16.77
N ASP A 384 -3.59 12.97 -17.79
CA ASP A 384 -3.43 13.28 -19.21
C ASP A 384 -2.01 13.01 -19.78
N VAL A 385 -1.17 12.31 -19.04
CA VAL A 385 0.16 11.89 -19.51
C VAL A 385 0.19 10.37 -19.68
N SER A 386 0.48 9.93 -20.90
CA SER A 386 0.62 8.50 -21.18
C SER A 386 1.85 7.92 -20.49
N TYR A 387 1.75 6.69 -20.00
CA TYR A 387 2.85 5.95 -19.39
C TYR A 387 3.19 4.70 -20.22
N GLN A 388 4.40 4.18 -20.04
CA GLN A 388 4.86 2.98 -20.72
C GLN A 388 4.69 1.76 -19.82
N ILE A 389 4.11 0.69 -20.37
CA ILE A 389 4.10 -0.65 -19.79
C ILE A 389 5.34 -1.38 -20.27
N SER A 390 6.04 -2.07 -19.40
CA SER A 390 7.19 -2.89 -19.75
C SER A 390 7.04 -4.30 -19.16
N TYR A 391 7.16 -5.31 -20.03
CA TYR A 391 7.15 -6.71 -19.64
C TYR A 391 8.32 -7.41 -20.31
N PHE A 392 9.24 -7.96 -19.53
CA PHE A 392 10.38 -8.73 -20.02
C PHE A 392 10.31 -10.15 -19.45
N SER A 393 10.26 -11.12 -20.35
CA SER A 393 10.41 -12.52 -19.94
C SER A 393 11.84 -12.80 -19.50
N HIS A 394 12.02 -13.88 -18.75
CA HIS A 394 13.35 -14.45 -18.57
C HIS A 394 13.88 -15.03 -19.91
N PRO A 395 15.21 -15.27 -20.02
CA PRO A 395 15.76 -15.96 -21.18
C PRO A 395 15.13 -17.34 -21.37
N LEU A 396 14.63 -17.61 -22.56
CA LEU A 396 13.94 -18.84 -22.89
C LEU A 396 14.90 -19.82 -23.57
N ALA A 397 15.28 -20.88 -22.88
CA ALA A 397 16.23 -21.85 -23.42
C ALA A 397 15.63 -22.83 -24.45
N PHE A 398 14.30 -22.99 -24.51
CA PHE A 398 13.61 -23.94 -25.40
C PHE A 398 14.21 -25.36 -25.37
N GLY A 399 14.42 -25.90 -24.16
CA GLY A 399 15.06 -27.19 -23.91
C GLY A 399 16.57 -27.08 -23.75
N ASP A 400 17.35 -27.97 -24.37
CA ASP A 400 18.80 -28.03 -24.22
C ASP A 400 19.48 -26.75 -24.71
N SER A 401 20.20 -26.06 -23.81
CA SER A 401 20.90 -24.81 -24.10
C SER A 401 22.14 -24.95 -25.00
N SER A 402 22.66 -26.19 -25.16
CA SER A 402 23.81 -26.49 -26.01
C SER A 402 23.47 -26.55 -27.51
N VAL A 403 22.20 -26.58 -27.87
CA VAL A 403 21.71 -26.73 -29.23
C VAL A 403 21.41 -25.38 -29.86
N LEU A 404 21.94 -25.12 -31.06
CA LEU A 404 21.61 -23.92 -31.85
C LEU A 404 20.13 -23.92 -32.21
N LYS A 405 19.47 -22.79 -31.97
CA LYS A 405 18.03 -22.62 -32.19
C LYS A 405 17.73 -21.43 -33.08
N PHE A 406 16.69 -21.54 -33.86
CA PHE A 406 16.20 -20.47 -34.72
C PHE A 406 14.79 -20.07 -34.27
N LEU A 407 14.61 -18.83 -33.90
CA LEU A 407 13.29 -18.26 -33.65
C LEU A 407 12.54 -18.12 -34.98
N LYS A 408 11.45 -18.91 -35.15
CA LYS A 408 10.66 -18.88 -36.38
C LYS A 408 9.51 -17.88 -36.30
N LYS A 409 8.84 -17.82 -35.16
CA LYS A 409 7.62 -17.02 -35.00
C LYS A 409 7.37 -16.68 -33.54
N VAL A 410 6.94 -15.45 -33.29
CA VAL A 410 6.34 -15.01 -32.05
C VAL A 410 4.89 -14.63 -32.36
N ASN A 411 3.96 -15.18 -31.64
CA ASN A 411 2.55 -14.79 -31.67
C ASN A 411 2.24 -14.04 -30.36
N LEU A 412 1.76 -12.82 -30.48
CA LEU A 412 1.24 -12.05 -29.37
C LEU A 412 -0.25 -11.83 -29.59
N THR A 413 -1.06 -12.22 -28.61
CA THR A 413 -2.50 -11.94 -28.62
C THR A 413 -2.74 -10.79 -27.65
N THR A 414 -3.27 -9.71 -28.17
CA THR A 414 -3.61 -8.52 -27.39
C THR A 414 -5.12 -8.32 -27.38
N PHE A 415 -5.63 -7.80 -26.28
CA PHE A 415 -7.00 -7.31 -26.16
C PHE A 415 -6.89 -5.84 -25.84
N ASP A 416 -7.33 -5.03 -26.76
CA ASP A 416 -7.16 -3.58 -26.66
C ASP A 416 -8.49 -2.87 -26.94
N GLY A 417 -8.73 -1.76 -26.26
CA GLY A 417 -9.89 -0.91 -26.45
C GLY A 417 -9.54 0.50 -26.97
N ALA A 418 -8.26 0.89 -26.89
CA ALA A 418 -7.76 2.18 -27.34
C ALA A 418 -6.62 2.02 -28.34
N GLU A 419 -6.36 3.06 -29.13
CA GLU A 419 -5.18 3.08 -29.99
C GLU A 419 -3.91 3.04 -29.15
N SER A 420 -3.05 2.06 -29.39
CA SER A 420 -1.81 1.87 -28.65
C SER A 420 -0.69 1.36 -29.54
N THR A 421 0.56 1.53 -29.11
CA THR A 421 1.73 1.02 -29.81
C THR A 421 2.41 -0.06 -28.95
N VAL A 422 2.50 -1.26 -29.51
CA VAL A 422 3.25 -2.38 -28.91
C VAL A 422 4.59 -2.50 -29.59
N VAL A 423 5.66 -2.47 -28.80
CA VAL A 423 7.03 -2.69 -29.30
C VAL A 423 7.50 -4.05 -28.79
N LEU A 424 7.71 -4.97 -29.72
CA LEU A 424 8.32 -6.24 -29.43
C LEU A 424 9.84 -6.13 -29.54
N ASN A 425 10.54 -6.42 -28.45
CA ASN A 425 11.99 -6.51 -28.39
C ASN A 425 12.45 -7.94 -28.21
N TRP A 426 13.48 -8.38 -28.93
CA TRP A 426 14.09 -9.68 -28.75
C TRP A 426 15.60 -9.64 -28.97
N ALA A 427 16.33 -10.45 -28.23
CA ALA A 427 17.76 -10.66 -28.37
C ALA A 427 18.09 -12.15 -28.33
N PHE A 428 19.29 -12.52 -28.74
CA PHE A 428 19.80 -13.89 -28.73
C PHE A 428 21.06 -13.95 -27.86
N ASP A 429 21.37 -15.15 -27.40
CA ASP A 429 22.64 -15.49 -26.73
C ASP A 429 22.98 -14.56 -25.56
N TYR A 430 21.97 -14.15 -24.78
CA TYR A 430 22.10 -13.26 -23.61
C TYR A 430 22.75 -11.91 -23.91
N THR A 431 22.70 -11.46 -25.15
CA THR A 431 23.22 -10.16 -25.53
C THR A 431 22.20 -9.05 -25.25
N ASN A 432 22.72 -7.83 -24.98
CA ASN A 432 21.87 -6.64 -24.88
C ASN A 432 21.59 -6.00 -26.25
N ALA A 433 21.94 -6.69 -27.35
CA ALA A 433 21.70 -6.23 -28.72
C ALA A 433 20.27 -6.56 -29.15
N TYR A 434 19.30 -5.83 -28.61
CA TYR A 434 17.90 -6.04 -28.94
C TYR A 434 17.56 -5.63 -30.35
N ARG A 435 16.87 -6.51 -31.07
CA ARG A 435 16.09 -6.18 -32.26
C ARG A 435 14.71 -5.75 -31.81
N LYS A 436 14.09 -4.82 -32.51
CA LYS A 436 12.77 -4.29 -32.18
C LYS A 436 11.85 -4.22 -33.39
N GLN A 437 10.58 -4.43 -33.16
CA GLN A 437 9.51 -4.20 -34.12
C GLN A 437 8.34 -3.53 -33.40
N ALA A 438 7.89 -2.41 -33.93
CA ALA A 438 6.72 -1.71 -33.43
C ALA A 438 5.47 -2.09 -34.24
N TYR A 439 4.36 -2.21 -33.55
CA TYR A 439 3.03 -2.44 -34.12
C TYR A 439 2.06 -1.45 -33.51
N THR A 440 1.38 -0.69 -34.34
CA THR A 440 0.26 0.14 -33.90
C THR A 440 -1.01 -0.72 -33.89
N LEU A 441 -1.63 -0.81 -32.75
CA LEU A 441 -2.92 -1.45 -32.57
C LEU A 441 -3.99 -0.38 -32.75
N PRO A 442 -4.90 -0.50 -33.73
CA PRO A 442 -5.96 0.46 -33.90
C PRO A 442 -6.95 0.37 -32.74
N ALA A 443 -7.62 1.47 -32.43
CA ALA A 443 -8.70 1.45 -31.46
C ALA A 443 -9.74 0.38 -31.88
N ASN A 444 -10.04 -0.52 -30.96
CA ASN A 444 -11.07 -1.51 -31.18
C ASN A 444 -12.43 -0.89 -30.86
N ASN A 445 -13.07 -0.32 -31.86
CA ASN A 445 -14.47 0.11 -31.76
C ASN A 445 -15.37 -1.13 -31.75
N ALA A 446 -15.33 -1.90 -30.67
CA ALA A 446 -16.23 -3.02 -30.50
C ALA A 446 -17.68 -2.50 -30.59
N ALA A 447 -18.42 -2.99 -31.56
CA ALA A 447 -19.83 -2.66 -31.73
C ALA A 447 -20.58 -3.02 -30.45
N GLN A 448 -21.15 -2.01 -29.78
CA GLN A 448 -21.98 -2.24 -28.59
C GLN A 448 -23.37 -2.63 -29.04
N TYR A 449 -23.89 -3.72 -28.47
CA TYR A 449 -25.24 -4.18 -28.74
C TYR A 449 -26.25 -3.04 -28.42
N ASN A 450 -27.13 -2.72 -29.38
CA ASN A 450 -28.10 -1.60 -29.39
C ASN A 450 -27.50 -0.16 -29.48
N ILE A 451 -26.21 0.02 -29.70
CA ILE A 451 -25.59 1.35 -29.87
C ILE A 451 -24.95 1.48 -31.26
N SER A 452 -24.37 0.41 -31.76
CA SER A 452 -23.70 0.40 -33.07
C SER A 452 -24.64 -0.08 -34.17
N GLU A 453 -24.67 0.65 -35.28
CA GLU A 453 -25.37 0.21 -36.47
C GLU A 453 -24.74 -1.04 -37.05
N TYR A 454 -25.55 -2.02 -37.38
CA TYR A 454 -25.12 -3.24 -38.05
C TYR A 454 -24.69 -2.86 -39.47
N ASN A 455 -23.42 -2.96 -39.81
CA ASN A 455 -22.85 -2.76 -41.14
C ASN A 455 -22.21 -1.41 -41.47
N THR A 456 -21.79 -0.61 -40.50
CA THR A 456 -20.79 0.41 -40.78
C THR A 456 -19.42 -0.25 -40.83
N THR A 457 -19.11 -0.91 -41.93
CA THR A 457 -17.73 -1.26 -42.30
C THR A 457 -17.02 0.00 -42.73
N VAL A 458 -15.93 0.32 -42.10
CA VAL A 458 -14.81 0.94 -42.75
C VAL A 458 -13.62 0.01 -42.69
#